data_69271d61fbbcf22505fb7742564e2299
#
_entry.id   69271d61fbbcf22505fb7742564e2299
#
_cell.length_a   1.000
_cell.length_b   1.000
_cell.length_c   1.000
_cell.angle_alpha   90.00
_cell.angle_beta   90.00
_cell.angle_gamma   90.00
#
_symmetry.space_group_name_H-M   'P 1'
#
loop_
_entity.id
_entity.type
_entity.pdbx_description
1 polymer ?
#
loop_
_entity_poly.entity_id
_entity_poly.type
_entity_poly.pdbx_seq_one_letter_code
_entity_poly.pdbx_strand_id
1 'polypeptide(L)'
;MEPRTLLNALAVAERLKGTTRHCYTSNGRRESVAEHSWMMTLMAFFLQEEFPEADMNKVIRMCIIHDLGEAFTGDIPSFEKSPADEDREETLLHRWVASLPASCAREMEELYEEMAQRNTLEAKLYKAIDGLEAVIQHNASDLSTWIPLEYTLNKTYADDKVAFSDYLVALRQAVREFQPDVIHCLLYTSPSPRD
;
A
#
# COMPACT_ATOMS: atom_id res chain seq x y z
N MET A 1 22.21 1.44 -15.98
CA MET A 1 21.22 0.49 -16.56
C MET A 1 21.06 0.81 -18.03
N GLU A 2 21.11 -0.19 -18.90
CA GLU A 2 20.83 0.00 -20.34
C GLU A 2 19.38 0.41 -20.56
N PRO A 3 19.09 1.37 -21.51
CA PRO A 3 17.74 1.88 -21.72
C PRO A 3 16.71 0.77 -22.00
N ARG A 4 17.10 -0.25 -22.75
CA ARG A 4 16.20 -1.39 -23.06
C ARG A 4 15.85 -2.19 -21.80
N THR A 5 16.80 -2.38 -20.91
CA THR A 5 16.60 -3.07 -19.62
C THR A 5 15.63 -2.28 -18.74
N LEU A 6 15.78 -0.95 -18.69
CA LEU A 6 14.83 -0.09 -17.97
C LEU A 6 13.40 -0.23 -18.52
N LEU A 7 13.25 -0.16 -19.85
CA LEU A 7 11.93 -0.31 -20.47
C LEU A 7 11.28 -1.68 -20.17
N ASN A 8 12.09 -2.75 -20.16
CA ASN A 8 11.60 -4.08 -19.83
C ASN A 8 11.15 -4.15 -18.34
N ALA A 9 11.91 -3.55 -17.42
CA ALA A 9 11.53 -3.49 -16.00
C ALA A 9 10.25 -2.68 -15.81
N LEU A 10 10.13 -1.52 -16.44
CA LEU A 10 8.93 -0.69 -16.39
C LEU A 10 7.69 -1.38 -16.98
N ALA A 11 7.88 -2.24 -18.01
CA ALA A 11 6.77 -3.01 -18.59
C ALA A 11 6.20 -4.07 -17.63
N VAL A 12 6.99 -4.54 -16.65
CA VAL A 12 6.47 -5.39 -15.56
C VAL A 12 5.67 -4.53 -14.58
N ALA A 13 6.25 -3.44 -14.08
CA ALA A 13 5.57 -2.54 -13.14
C ALA A 13 4.28 -1.93 -13.73
N GLU A 14 4.23 -1.70 -15.04
CA GLU A 14 3.04 -1.19 -15.74
C GLU A 14 1.80 -2.08 -15.54
N ARG A 15 1.97 -3.39 -15.39
CA ARG A 15 0.86 -4.34 -15.15
C ARG A 15 0.06 -3.99 -13.91
N LEU A 16 0.70 -3.43 -12.87
CA LEU A 16 0.03 -3.04 -11.63
C LEU A 16 -1.03 -1.96 -11.82
N LYS A 17 -0.98 -1.20 -12.91
CA LYS A 17 -2.05 -0.25 -13.28
C LYS A 17 -3.35 -0.96 -13.67
N GLY A 18 -3.25 -2.18 -14.20
CA GLY A 18 -4.37 -3.02 -14.57
C GLY A 18 -4.72 -4.09 -13.53
N THR A 19 -3.85 -4.34 -12.55
CA THR A 19 -4.10 -5.24 -11.42
C THR A 19 -4.95 -4.50 -10.40
N THR A 20 -6.19 -4.98 -10.19
CA THR A 20 -7.16 -4.31 -9.31
C THR A 20 -7.23 -5.00 -7.97
N ARG A 21 -7.29 -4.20 -6.93
CA ARG A 21 -7.53 -4.62 -5.54
C ARG A 21 -9.01 -4.90 -5.28
N HIS A 22 -9.29 -5.52 -4.14
CA HIS A 22 -10.66 -5.82 -3.71
C HIS A 22 -11.47 -4.53 -3.43
N CYS A 23 -10.86 -3.47 -2.91
CA CYS A 23 -11.51 -2.22 -2.56
C CYS A 23 -11.79 -1.31 -3.76
N TYR A 24 -12.65 -0.32 -3.52
CA TYR A 24 -13.09 0.64 -4.52
C TYR A 24 -12.59 2.05 -4.18
N THR A 25 -12.39 2.85 -5.19
CA THR A 25 -12.15 4.29 -5.06
C THR A 25 -13.47 5.03 -4.79
N SER A 26 -13.39 6.26 -4.29
CA SER A 26 -14.55 7.11 -4.00
C SER A 26 -15.47 7.38 -5.22
N ASN A 27 -14.95 7.20 -6.44
CA ASN A 27 -15.72 7.34 -7.69
C ASN A 27 -16.33 6.02 -8.19
N GLY A 28 -16.28 4.95 -7.40
CA GLY A 28 -16.98 3.68 -7.68
C GLY A 28 -16.26 2.72 -8.63
N ARG A 29 -14.98 2.94 -8.96
CA ARG A 29 -14.16 1.95 -9.67
C ARG A 29 -13.26 1.18 -8.71
N ARG A 30 -12.81 0.00 -9.08
CA ARG A 30 -11.79 -0.72 -8.30
C ARG A 30 -10.47 0.07 -8.29
N GLU A 31 -9.83 0.11 -7.14
CA GLU A 31 -8.48 0.63 -7.00
C GLU A 31 -7.47 -0.29 -7.69
N SER A 32 -6.44 0.27 -8.31
CA SER A 32 -5.31 -0.52 -8.80
C SER A 32 -4.19 -0.63 -7.75
N VAL A 33 -3.39 -1.70 -7.82
CA VAL A 33 -2.21 -1.87 -6.96
C VAL A 33 -1.20 -0.72 -7.12
N ALA A 34 -1.09 -0.18 -8.33
CA ALA A 34 -0.24 0.99 -8.57
C ALA A 34 -0.72 2.25 -7.83
N GLU A 35 -2.04 2.45 -7.70
CA GLU A 35 -2.61 3.58 -6.95
C GLU A 35 -2.43 3.42 -5.46
N HIS A 36 -2.61 2.21 -4.93
CA HIS A 36 -2.27 1.85 -3.56
C HIS A 36 -0.80 2.18 -3.23
N SER A 37 0.13 1.67 -4.01
CA SER A 37 1.56 1.93 -3.82
C SER A 37 1.91 3.42 -3.89
N TRP A 38 1.26 4.16 -4.80
CA TRP A 38 1.41 5.62 -4.88
C TRP A 38 0.89 6.32 -3.62
N MET A 39 -0.31 5.95 -3.14
CA MET A 39 -0.91 6.54 -1.95
C MET A 39 -0.07 6.26 -0.70
N MET A 40 0.42 5.02 -0.54
CA MET A 40 1.37 4.65 0.52
C MET A 40 2.64 5.52 0.50
N THR A 41 3.19 5.74 -0.70
CA THR A 41 4.37 6.58 -0.89
C THR A 41 4.11 8.02 -0.46
N LEU A 42 2.94 8.55 -0.78
CA LEU A 42 2.52 9.89 -0.39
C LEU A 42 2.29 9.97 1.14
N MET A 43 1.69 8.96 1.75
CA MET A 43 1.57 8.87 3.21
C MET A 43 2.94 8.87 3.89
N ALA A 44 3.89 8.07 3.41
CA ALA A 44 5.25 8.06 3.94
C ALA A 44 5.93 9.44 3.81
N PHE A 45 5.71 10.14 2.71
CA PHE A 45 6.20 11.52 2.52
C PHE A 45 5.62 12.49 3.55
N PHE A 46 4.34 12.44 3.86
CA PHE A 46 3.71 13.32 4.85
C PHE A 46 4.08 12.98 6.29
N LEU A 47 4.41 11.73 6.57
CA LEU A 47 4.76 11.25 7.91
C LEU A 47 6.22 11.50 8.31
N GLN A 48 7.06 12.05 7.43
CA GLN A 48 8.49 12.16 7.68
C GLN A 48 8.87 13.03 8.90
N GLU A 49 8.08 14.06 9.22
CA GLU A 49 8.34 14.92 10.39
C GLU A 49 7.94 14.23 11.71
N GLU A 50 7.07 13.22 11.66
CA GLU A 50 6.63 12.45 12.82
C GLU A 50 7.63 11.33 13.20
N PHE A 51 8.55 10.98 12.29
CA PHE A 51 9.54 9.91 12.48
C PHE A 51 10.94 10.38 12.06
N PRO A 52 11.49 11.41 12.75
CA PRO A 52 12.80 11.98 12.39
C PRO A 52 13.98 11.00 12.58
N GLU A 53 13.78 9.91 13.33
CA GLU A 53 14.77 8.86 13.55
C GLU A 53 14.79 7.79 12.44
N ALA A 54 13.78 7.76 11.57
CA ALA A 54 13.68 6.80 10.47
C ALA A 54 14.24 7.33 9.17
N ASP A 55 14.83 6.45 8.36
CA ASP A 55 15.10 6.75 6.95
C ASP A 55 13.80 6.66 6.13
N MET A 56 13.04 7.76 6.10
CA MET A 56 11.78 7.80 5.36
C MET A 56 11.97 7.66 3.84
N ASN A 57 13.14 7.95 3.28
CA ASN A 57 13.43 7.64 1.87
C ASN A 57 13.48 6.13 1.64
N LYS A 58 13.96 5.36 2.62
CA LYS A 58 13.92 3.89 2.57
C LYS A 58 12.49 3.39 2.68
N VAL A 59 11.66 3.94 3.59
CA VAL A 59 10.23 3.61 3.70
C VAL A 59 9.51 3.88 2.39
N ILE A 60 9.73 5.03 1.74
CA ILE A 60 9.16 5.37 0.43
C ILE A 60 9.56 4.32 -0.62
N ARG A 61 10.81 3.88 -0.66
CA ARG A 61 11.27 2.83 -1.59
C ARG A 61 10.58 1.50 -1.31
N MET A 62 10.41 1.11 -0.05
CA MET A 62 9.64 -0.07 0.34
C MET A 62 8.19 0.03 -0.15
N CYS A 63 7.51 1.17 0.07
CA CYS A 63 6.14 1.39 -0.40
C CYS A 63 6.00 1.29 -1.93
N ILE A 64 6.99 1.74 -2.70
CA ILE A 64 6.94 1.68 -4.17
C ILE A 64 7.04 0.24 -4.67
N ILE A 65 7.84 -0.61 -4.02
CA ILE A 65 8.17 -1.94 -4.56
C ILE A 65 7.38 -3.10 -3.94
N HIS A 66 6.67 -2.88 -2.82
CA HIS A 66 6.18 -3.95 -1.95
C HIS A 66 5.28 -4.97 -2.68
N ASP A 67 4.42 -4.52 -3.56
CA ASP A 67 3.45 -5.35 -4.29
C ASP A 67 3.86 -5.64 -5.76
N LEU A 68 5.15 -5.46 -6.13
CA LEU A 68 5.59 -5.78 -7.49
C LEU A 68 5.40 -7.26 -7.86
N GLY A 69 5.33 -8.15 -6.88
CA GLY A 69 5.00 -9.56 -7.07
C GLY A 69 3.63 -9.78 -7.73
N GLU A 70 2.66 -8.93 -7.41
CA GLU A 70 1.30 -9.00 -7.94
C GLU A 70 1.20 -8.69 -9.44
N ALA A 71 2.26 -8.12 -10.04
CA ALA A 71 2.36 -8.02 -11.50
C ALA A 71 2.40 -9.40 -12.20
N PHE A 72 2.66 -10.48 -11.45
CA PHE A 72 2.74 -11.87 -11.96
C PHE A 72 1.56 -12.74 -11.55
N THR A 73 0.94 -12.44 -10.39
CA THR A 73 -0.11 -13.27 -9.78
C THR A 73 -1.47 -12.61 -9.74
N GLY A 74 -1.51 -11.28 -9.85
CA GLY A 74 -2.69 -10.49 -9.48
C GLY A 74 -2.76 -10.25 -7.97
N ASP A 75 -3.59 -9.29 -7.54
CA ASP A 75 -3.92 -9.09 -6.14
C ASP A 75 -4.91 -10.16 -5.65
N ILE A 76 -4.53 -10.87 -4.60
CA ILE A 76 -5.40 -11.80 -3.89
C ILE A 76 -5.68 -11.18 -2.51
N PRO A 77 -6.96 -10.93 -2.16
CA PRO A 77 -7.30 -10.35 -0.86
C PRO A 77 -6.68 -11.13 0.30
N SER A 78 -6.13 -10.44 1.29
CA SER A 78 -5.37 -11.06 2.38
C SER A 78 -6.14 -12.14 3.16
N PHE A 79 -7.47 -12.09 3.16
CA PHE A 79 -8.33 -13.09 3.79
C PHE A 79 -8.65 -14.30 2.88
N GLU A 80 -8.21 -14.28 1.61
CA GLU A 80 -8.34 -15.38 0.64
C GLU A 80 -6.98 -15.96 0.26
N LYS A 81 -5.87 -15.22 0.49
CA LYS A 81 -4.51 -15.59 0.09
C LYS A 81 -4.02 -16.80 0.88
N SER A 82 -3.63 -17.86 0.19
CA SER A 82 -3.06 -19.06 0.78
C SER A 82 -1.54 -19.01 0.84
N PRO A 83 -0.87 -19.81 1.70
CA PRO A 83 0.59 -19.92 1.71
C PRO A 83 1.19 -20.32 0.35
N ALA A 84 0.48 -21.12 -0.44
CA ALA A 84 0.94 -21.49 -1.79
C ALA A 84 0.90 -20.31 -2.77
N ASP A 85 -0.05 -19.38 -2.59
CA ASP A 85 -0.12 -18.16 -3.39
C ASP A 85 1.03 -17.23 -3.02
N GLU A 86 1.34 -17.08 -1.73
CA GLU A 86 2.48 -16.31 -1.23
C GLU A 86 3.81 -16.84 -1.78
N ASP A 87 4.06 -18.15 -1.65
CA ASP A 87 5.27 -18.82 -2.16
C ASP A 87 5.45 -18.62 -3.68
N ARG A 88 4.33 -18.69 -4.42
CA ARG A 88 4.34 -18.51 -5.87
C ARG A 88 4.68 -17.06 -6.25
N GLU A 89 4.07 -16.11 -5.59
CA GLU A 89 4.30 -14.68 -5.82
C GLU A 89 5.75 -14.32 -5.52
N GLU A 90 6.24 -14.72 -4.34
CA GLU A 90 7.62 -14.50 -3.90
C GLU A 90 8.63 -15.13 -4.88
N THR A 91 8.41 -16.38 -5.30
CA THR A 91 9.27 -17.05 -6.29
C THR A 91 9.34 -16.28 -7.61
N LEU A 92 8.22 -15.80 -8.13
CA LEU A 92 8.17 -15.07 -9.39
C LEU A 92 8.82 -13.68 -9.26
N LEU A 93 8.59 -13.00 -8.14
CA LEU A 93 9.19 -11.71 -7.82
C LEU A 93 10.72 -11.82 -7.76
N HIS A 94 11.26 -12.71 -6.94
CA HIS A 94 12.71 -12.88 -6.80
C HIS A 94 13.38 -13.32 -8.10
N ARG A 95 12.73 -14.16 -8.89
CA ARG A 95 13.23 -14.51 -10.22
C ARG A 95 13.31 -13.30 -11.15
N TRP A 96 12.35 -12.43 -11.11
CA TRP A 96 12.37 -11.19 -11.89
C TRP A 96 13.41 -10.21 -11.36
N VAL A 97 13.51 -10.00 -10.05
CA VAL A 97 14.53 -9.16 -9.41
C VAL A 97 15.93 -9.61 -9.80
N ALA A 98 16.20 -10.92 -9.75
CA ALA A 98 17.49 -11.49 -10.17
C ALA A 98 17.83 -11.26 -11.66
N SER A 99 16.85 -10.95 -12.50
CA SER A 99 17.06 -10.61 -13.92
C SER A 99 17.46 -9.14 -14.15
N LEU A 100 17.35 -8.30 -13.12
CA LEU A 100 17.71 -6.89 -13.17
C LEU A 100 19.25 -6.70 -13.10
N PRO A 101 19.79 -5.51 -13.43
CA PRO A 101 21.20 -5.20 -13.22
C PRO A 101 21.62 -5.42 -11.76
N ALA A 102 22.80 -6.00 -11.54
CA ALA A 102 23.25 -6.50 -10.24
C ALA A 102 23.15 -5.49 -9.08
N SER A 103 23.35 -4.19 -9.32
CA SER A 103 23.20 -3.16 -8.29
C SER A 103 21.75 -2.95 -7.89
N CYS A 104 20.86 -2.95 -8.86
CA CYS A 104 19.42 -2.80 -8.64
C CYS A 104 18.83 -4.05 -7.96
N ALA A 105 19.20 -5.24 -8.45
CA ALA A 105 18.77 -6.51 -7.88
C ALA A 105 19.15 -6.61 -6.40
N ARG A 106 20.41 -6.31 -6.07
CA ARG A 106 20.89 -6.35 -4.68
C ARG A 106 20.13 -5.39 -3.78
N GLU A 107 19.93 -4.14 -4.19
CA GLU A 107 19.20 -3.15 -3.41
C GLU A 107 17.73 -3.61 -3.16
N MET A 108 17.08 -4.16 -4.18
CA MET A 108 15.71 -4.66 -4.04
C MET A 108 15.65 -5.88 -3.11
N GLU A 109 16.58 -6.84 -3.24
CA GLU A 109 16.63 -8.00 -2.34
C GLU A 109 16.86 -7.60 -0.89
N GLU A 110 17.78 -6.65 -0.61
CA GLU A 110 18.02 -6.11 0.73
C GLU A 110 16.74 -5.47 1.32
N LEU A 111 15.99 -4.72 0.52
CA LEU A 111 14.73 -4.12 0.95
C LEU A 111 13.65 -5.19 1.22
N TYR A 112 13.48 -6.17 0.33
CA TYR A 112 12.49 -7.25 0.53
C TYR A 112 12.83 -8.10 1.75
N GLU A 113 14.11 -8.41 1.99
CA GLU A 113 14.53 -9.15 3.20
C GLU A 113 14.21 -8.34 4.47
N GLU A 114 14.52 -7.05 4.50
CA GLU A 114 14.22 -6.17 5.63
C GLU A 114 12.69 -6.06 5.86
N MET A 115 11.91 -5.92 4.79
CA MET A 115 10.44 -5.89 4.84
C MET A 115 9.85 -7.19 5.39
N ALA A 116 10.42 -8.34 5.02
CA ALA A 116 9.98 -9.65 5.52
C ALA A 116 10.31 -9.84 7.01
N GLN A 117 11.49 -9.42 7.45
CA GLN A 117 11.94 -9.54 8.85
C GLN A 117 11.21 -8.61 9.80
N ARG A 118 10.81 -7.41 9.36
CA ARG A 118 10.10 -6.39 10.16
C ARG A 118 10.80 -6.00 11.47
N ASN A 119 12.12 -6.07 11.51
CA ASN A 119 12.92 -5.80 12.70
C ASN A 119 13.33 -4.32 12.83
N THR A 120 13.44 -3.60 11.71
CA THR A 120 13.79 -2.18 11.67
C THR A 120 12.57 -1.29 11.82
N LEU A 121 12.79 -0.02 12.20
CA LEU A 121 11.73 0.97 12.27
C LEU A 121 11.11 1.21 10.89
N GLU A 122 11.94 1.28 9.84
CA GLU A 122 11.49 1.48 8.47
C GLU A 122 10.57 0.35 7.98
N ALA A 123 10.93 -0.90 8.25
CA ALA A 123 10.09 -2.05 7.88
C ALA A 123 8.77 -2.10 8.66
N LYS A 124 8.77 -1.66 9.92
CA LYS A 124 7.54 -1.52 10.71
C LYS A 124 6.66 -0.38 10.19
N LEU A 125 7.28 0.79 9.87
CA LEU A 125 6.58 1.94 9.30
C LEU A 125 5.94 1.61 7.96
N TYR A 126 6.71 1.01 7.03
CA TYR A 126 6.17 0.54 5.76
C TYR A 126 4.92 -0.33 5.97
N LYS A 127 5.01 -1.34 6.87
CA LYS A 127 3.89 -2.28 7.07
C LYS A 127 2.69 -1.66 7.79
N ALA A 128 2.93 -0.68 8.65
CA ALA A 128 1.87 0.11 9.26
C ALA A 128 1.15 1.00 8.22
N ILE A 129 1.91 1.65 7.34
CA ILE A 129 1.38 2.49 6.25
C ILE A 129 0.54 1.65 5.29
N ASP A 130 1.01 0.47 4.89
CA ASP A 130 0.25 -0.49 4.06
C ASP A 130 -1.11 -0.83 4.69
N GLY A 131 -1.11 -1.20 5.97
CA GLY A 131 -2.35 -1.52 6.67
C GLY A 131 -3.29 -0.31 6.85
N LEU A 132 -2.73 0.88 7.10
CA LEU A 132 -3.51 2.11 7.26
C LEU A 132 -4.11 2.56 5.93
N GLU A 133 -3.32 2.52 4.84
CA GLU A 133 -3.78 2.88 3.51
C GLU A 133 -4.97 2.00 3.10
N ALA A 134 -4.86 0.68 3.28
CA ALA A 134 -5.93 -0.25 2.96
C ALA A 134 -7.24 0.09 3.67
N VAL A 135 -7.19 0.50 4.96
CA VAL A 135 -8.40 0.91 5.70
C VAL A 135 -8.91 2.27 5.27
N ILE A 136 -8.01 3.23 5.01
CA ILE A 136 -8.38 4.57 4.53
C ILE A 136 -9.09 4.46 3.18
N GLN A 137 -8.53 3.70 2.24
CA GLN A 137 -9.13 3.50 0.93
C GLN A 137 -10.48 2.76 1.04
N HIS A 138 -10.55 1.76 1.92
CA HIS A 138 -11.79 1.04 2.14
C HIS A 138 -12.89 1.95 2.72
N ASN A 139 -12.54 2.83 3.67
CA ASN A 139 -13.46 3.82 4.22
C ASN A 139 -13.89 4.88 3.19
N ALA A 140 -13.09 5.14 2.16
CA ALA A 140 -13.45 6.06 1.07
C ALA A 140 -14.40 5.43 0.04
N SER A 141 -14.60 4.11 0.07
CA SER A 141 -15.50 3.39 -0.83
C SER A 141 -16.95 3.44 -0.35
N ASP A 142 -17.89 3.30 -1.29
CA ASP A 142 -19.32 3.20 -0.97
C ASP A 142 -19.60 1.93 -0.16
N LEU A 143 -20.36 2.04 0.93
CA LEU A 143 -20.70 0.90 1.80
C LEU A 143 -21.38 -0.26 1.06
N SER A 144 -22.07 0.01 -0.05
CA SER A 144 -22.69 -1.05 -0.87
C SER A 144 -21.66 -1.96 -1.57
N THR A 145 -20.39 -1.55 -1.60
CA THR A 145 -19.29 -2.35 -2.16
C THR A 145 -18.66 -3.30 -1.15
N TRP A 146 -19.00 -3.15 0.15
CA TRP A 146 -18.42 -3.92 1.25
C TRP A 146 -19.08 -5.30 1.36
N ILE A 147 -18.24 -6.33 1.56
CA ILE A 147 -18.73 -7.66 1.92
C ILE A 147 -18.94 -7.76 3.44
N PRO A 148 -19.77 -8.71 3.94
CA PRO A 148 -20.09 -8.82 5.37
C PRO A 148 -18.86 -8.96 6.29
N LEU A 149 -17.80 -9.62 5.84
CA LEU A 149 -16.57 -9.80 6.60
C LEU A 149 -15.88 -8.46 6.89
N GLU A 150 -15.91 -7.53 5.96
CA GLU A 150 -15.21 -6.25 6.04
C GLU A 150 -15.76 -5.32 7.10
N TYR A 151 -17.05 -5.39 7.39
CA TYR A 151 -17.65 -4.65 8.53
C TYR A 151 -17.04 -5.06 9.88
N THR A 152 -16.49 -6.27 9.98
CA THR A 152 -15.80 -6.73 11.18
C THR A 152 -14.31 -6.46 11.10
N LEU A 153 -13.67 -6.79 9.98
CA LEU A 153 -12.23 -6.60 9.78
C LEU A 153 -11.83 -5.14 9.90
N ASN A 154 -12.59 -4.22 9.33
CA ASN A 154 -12.29 -2.80 9.36
C ASN A 154 -12.13 -2.23 10.78
N LYS A 155 -12.79 -2.82 11.77
CA LYS A 155 -12.72 -2.36 13.17
C LYS A 155 -11.35 -2.56 13.80
N THR A 156 -10.61 -3.60 13.41
CA THR A 156 -9.36 -4.01 14.04
C THR A 156 -8.18 -4.16 13.07
N TYR A 157 -8.41 -4.08 11.77
CA TYR A 157 -7.36 -4.21 10.78
C TYR A 157 -6.27 -3.16 11.00
N ALA A 158 -5.02 -3.57 10.93
CA ALA A 158 -3.82 -2.78 11.18
C ALA A 158 -3.56 -2.36 12.65
N ASP A 159 -4.41 -2.70 13.63
CA ASP A 159 -4.18 -2.33 15.04
C ASP A 159 -2.86 -2.88 15.58
N ASP A 160 -2.52 -4.11 15.24
CA ASP A 160 -1.24 -4.75 15.58
C ASP A 160 -0.06 -4.09 14.88
N LYS A 161 -0.26 -3.65 13.64
CA LYS A 161 0.80 -3.05 12.82
C LYS A 161 1.18 -1.64 13.29
N VAL A 162 0.26 -0.89 13.90
CA VAL A 162 0.48 0.48 14.38
C VAL A 162 0.89 0.54 15.86
N ALA A 163 0.80 -0.56 16.61
CA ALA A 163 0.93 -0.61 18.07
C ALA A 163 2.30 -0.15 18.61
N PHE A 164 3.33 -0.07 17.77
CA PHE A 164 4.67 0.36 18.16
C PHE A 164 4.85 1.89 18.24
N SER A 165 3.85 2.68 17.80
CA SER A 165 3.94 4.15 17.77
C SER A 165 2.62 4.79 18.23
N ASP A 166 2.69 5.64 19.25
CA ASP A 166 1.53 6.39 19.75
C ASP A 166 0.89 7.26 18.67
N TYR A 167 1.70 7.86 17.79
CA TYR A 167 1.18 8.64 16.67
C TYR A 167 0.36 7.79 15.71
N LEU A 168 0.87 6.61 15.31
CA LEU A 168 0.16 5.72 14.39
C LEU A 168 -1.10 5.12 15.03
N VAL A 169 -1.09 4.86 16.34
CA VAL A 169 -2.30 4.46 17.08
C VAL A 169 -3.35 5.57 17.04
N ALA A 170 -2.93 6.83 17.28
CA ALA A 170 -3.83 7.98 17.19
C ALA A 170 -4.36 8.18 15.75
N LEU A 171 -3.49 8.02 14.73
CA LEU A 171 -3.89 8.06 13.32
C LEU A 171 -4.91 6.96 13.00
N ARG A 172 -4.67 5.72 13.45
CA ARG A 172 -5.61 4.60 13.27
C ARG A 172 -6.96 4.88 13.94
N GLN A 173 -6.96 5.53 15.11
CA GLN A 173 -8.20 5.95 15.78
C GLN A 173 -8.93 7.03 14.95
N ALA A 174 -8.22 8.03 14.44
CA ALA A 174 -8.81 9.04 13.56
C ALA A 174 -9.43 8.41 12.29
N VAL A 175 -8.78 7.39 11.71
CA VAL A 175 -9.33 6.63 10.56
C VAL A 175 -10.63 5.92 10.89
N ARG A 176 -10.82 5.42 12.13
CA ARG A 176 -12.10 4.82 12.57
C ARG A 176 -13.23 5.85 12.65
N GLU A 177 -12.89 7.07 13.02
CA GLU A 177 -13.85 8.17 13.17
C GLU A 177 -14.14 8.86 11.83
N PHE A 178 -13.28 8.62 10.84
CA PHE A 178 -13.36 9.22 9.52
C PHE A 178 -14.39 8.45 8.67
N GLN A 179 -15.63 8.94 8.68
CA GLN A 179 -16.73 8.35 7.92
C GLN A 179 -16.75 8.87 6.48
N PRO A 180 -17.01 8.01 5.47
CA PRO A 180 -17.08 8.41 4.06
C PRO A 180 -18.01 9.59 3.77
N ASP A 181 -19.15 9.68 4.48
CA ASP A 181 -20.14 10.75 4.31
C ASP A 181 -19.62 12.13 4.66
N VAL A 182 -18.57 12.24 5.50
CA VAL A 182 -17.96 13.50 5.89
C VAL A 182 -17.09 14.06 4.77
N ILE A 183 -16.39 13.20 4.02
CA ILE A 183 -15.57 13.63 2.87
C ILE A 183 -16.48 14.18 1.77
N HIS A 184 -17.57 13.52 1.48
CA HIS A 184 -18.55 13.98 0.48
C HIS A 184 -19.09 15.36 0.86
N CYS A 185 -19.41 15.59 2.12
CA CYS A 185 -19.91 16.86 2.62
C CYS A 185 -18.87 17.97 2.52
N LEU A 186 -17.61 17.72 2.88
CA LEU A 186 -16.53 18.73 2.85
C LEU A 186 -16.11 19.14 1.43
N LEU A 187 -16.13 18.23 0.47
CA LEU A 187 -15.74 18.50 -0.91
C LEU A 187 -16.85 19.17 -1.74
N TYR A 188 -18.11 18.94 -1.39
CA TYR A 188 -19.27 19.46 -2.17
C TYR A 188 -20.05 20.59 -1.49
N THR A 189 -19.73 20.96 -0.25
CA THR A 189 -20.36 22.10 0.46
C THR A 189 -19.52 23.38 0.45
N SER A 190 -18.39 23.44 -0.26
CA SER A 190 -17.75 24.72 -0.55
C SER A 190 -18.69 25.53 -1.44
N PRO A 191 -19.15 26.72 -0.99
CA PRO A 191 -19.96 27.58 -1.84
C PRO A 191 -19.16 27.93 -3.10
N SER A 192 -19.75 27.66 -4.25
CA SER A 192 -19.22 28.11 -5.54
C SER A 192 -19.03 29.63 -5.46
N PRO A 193 -17.85 30.19 -5.78
CA PRO A 193 -17.69 31.62 -5.89
C PRO A 193 -18.33 32.07 -7.21
N ARG A 194 -19.65 32.20 -7.20
CA ARG A 194 -20.42 32.89 -8.25
C ARG A 194 -21.68 33.42 -7.57
N ASP A 195 -21.52 34.66 -7.13
CA ASP A 195 -22.42 35.79 -7.36
C ASP A 195 -21.70 37.08 -6.99
#